data_18b28f33a2cd1690c6e6e6f98e5b1d37
#
_entry.id   18b28f33a2cd1690c6e6e6f98e5b1d37
#
_cell.length_a   1.000
_cell.length_b   1.000
_cell.length_c   1.000
_cell.angle_alpha   90.00
_cell.angle_beta   90.00
_cell.angle_gamma   90.00
#
_symmetry.space_group_name_H-M   'P 1'
#
loop_
_entity.id
_entity.type
_entity.pdbx_description
1 polymer ?
#
loop_
_entity_poly.entity_id
_entity_poly.type
_entity_poly.pdbx_seq_one_letter_code
_entity_poly.pdbx_strand_id
1 'polypeptide(L)'
;TIPAQVCGVISDEPQAKGLQRAKNARIQTTVVDHRCFDDRQSFDLRLGEEIDRYRPDLVVLAGFMRILDAKLAGRYYGRMLNIHPSLLPDYPGLNTHTRAIAGLATEHGASVHFVTPELDAGPIVIQGRVPVLPSDTPESLAQRVHQEEYRIYPTAINWFARGRLSIEADRVLLDGHPIDVCA
;
A
#
# COMPACT_ATOMS: atom_id res chain seq x y z
N THR A 1 -2.24 -11.69 16.74
CA THR A 1 -3.43 -10.82 16.53
C THR A 1 -2.96 -9.38 16.43
N ILE A 2 -3.41 -8.65 15.43
CA ILE A 2 -3.13 -7.22 15.27
C ILE A 2 -4.09 -6.45 16.19
N PRO A 3 -3.61 -5.53 17.05
CA PRO A 3 -4.47 -4.74 17.93
C PRO A 3 -5.10 -3.56 17.17
N ALA A 4 -5.88 -3.88 16.12
CA ALA A 4 -6.57 -2.91 15.28
C ALA A 4 -7.92 -3.45 14.83
N GLN A 5 -8.84 -2.52 14.56
CA GLN A 5 -10.15 -2.81 14.00
C GLN A 5 -10.31 -2.11 12.67
N VAL A 6 -10.80 -2.81 11.65
CA VAL A 6 -11.16 -2.19 10.37
C VAL A 6 -12.46 -1.40 10.55
N CYS A 7 -12.39 -0.07 10.51
CA CYS A 7 -13.54 0.82 10.69
C CYS A 7 -14.35 0.99 9.39
N GLY A 8 -13.75 0.81 8.21
CA GLY A 8 -14.44 0.88 6.94
C GLY A 8 -13.57 0.42 5.79
N VAL A 9 -14.20 0.11 4.66
CA VAL A 9 -13.55 -0.20 3.38
C VAL A 9 -14.12 0.69 2.30
N ILE A 10 -13.25 1.43 1.63
CA ILE A 10 -13.60 2.31 0.50
C ILE A 10 -13.01 1.72 -0.77
N SER A 11 -13.77 1.75 -1.85
CA SER A 11 -13.29 1.34 -3.17
C SER A 11 -13.70 2.36 -4.23
N ASP A 12 -12.85 2.57 -5.21
CA ASP A 12 -13.14 3.35 -6.43
C ASP A 12 -13.78 2.50 -7.53
N GLU A 13 -13.92 1.18 -7.29
CA GLU A 13 -14.57 0.22 -8.19
C GLU A 13 -15.76 -0.45 -7.46
N PRO A 14 -17.01 -0.20 -7.93
CA PRO A 14 -18.22 -0.73 -7.28
C PRO A 14 -18.28 -2.25 -7.19
N GLN A 15 -17.62 -2.96 -8.11
CA GLN A 15 -17.62 -4.42 -8.16
C GLN A 15 -16.38 -5.06 -7.53
N ALA A 16 -15.57 -4.29 -6.81
CA ALA A 16 -14.37 -4.79 -6.16
C ALA A 16 -14.69 -5.93 -5.19
N LYS A 17 -13.98 -7.05 -5.32
CA LYS A 17 -14.13 -8.22 -4.43
C LYS A 17 -13.90 -7.87 -2.95
N GLY A 18 -13.08 -6.84 -2.69
CA GLY A 18 -12.83 -6.33 -1.34
C GLY A 18 -14.10 -5.84 -0.64
N LEU A 19 -15.01 -5.19 -1.37
CA LEU A 19 -16.30 -4.74 -0.81
C LEU A 19 -17.17 -5.92 -0.36
N GLN A 20 -17.21 -7.00 -1.15
CA GLN A 20 -17.99 -8.18 -0.78
C GLN A 20 -17.39 -8.87 0.46
N ARG A 21 -16.06 -8.96 0.54
CA ARG A 21 -15.37 -9.48 1.74
C ARG A 21 -15.67 -8.66 2.98
N ALA A 22 -15.63 -7.33 2.86
CA ALA A 22 -15.95 -6.41 3.96
C ALA A 22 -17.40 -6.58 4.43
N LYS A 23 -18.36 -6.64 3.50
CA LYS A 23 -19.79 -6.89 3.81
C LYS A 23 -19.98 -8.22 4.53
N ASN A 24 -19.33 -9.28 4.08
CA ASN A 24 -19.40 -10.60 4.74
C ASN A 24 -18.82 -10.56 6.16
N ALA A 25 -17.83 -9.69 6.40
CA ALA A 25 -17.25 -9.45 7.72
C ALA A 25 -18.02 -8.39 8.54
N ARG A 26 -19.14 -7.89 8.04
CA ARG A 26 -19.97 -6.82 8.66
C ARG A 26 -19.22 -5.51 8.87
N ILE A 27 -18.25 -5.23 7.99
CA ILE A 27 -17.52 -3.96 7.97
C ILE A 27 -18.26 -3.00 7.04
N GLN A 28 -18.35 -1.74 7.43
CA GLN A 28 -18.96 -0.69 6.61
C GLN A 28 -18.19 -0.53 5.29
N THR A 29 -18.93 -0.29 4.22
CA THR A 29 -18.34 -0.13 2.87
C THR A 29 -18.86 1.14 2.22
N THR A 30 -17.99 1.86 1.55
CA THR A 30 -18.31 3.03 0.71
C THR A 30 -17.73 2.85 -0.68
N VAL A 31 -18.45 3.32 -1.69
CA VAL A 31 -17.94 3.40 -3.06
C VAL A 31 -17.80 4.87 -3.43
N VAL A 32 -16.60 5.23 -3.86
CA VAL A 32 -16.29 6.53 -4.48
C VAL A 32 -15.88 6.23 -5.91
N ASP A 33 -16.88 6.08 -6.79
CA ASP A 33 -16.64 5.72 -8.19
C ASP A 33 -15.94 6.88 -8.91
N HIS A 34 -14.70 6.67 -9.32
CA HIS A 34 -13.89 7.68 -9.99
C HIS A 34 -14.49 8.17 -11.31
N ARG A 35 -15.33 7.37 -11.97
CA ARG A 35 -16.01 7.71 -13.22
C ARG A 35 -17.08 8.78 -13.05
N CYS A 36 -17.47 9.08 -11.79
CA CYS A 36 -18.44 10.13 -11.46
C CYS A 36 -17.79 11.50 -11.26
N PHE A 37 -16.51 11.66 -11.54
CA PHE A 37 -15.77 12.91 -11.34
C PHE A 37 -15.08 13.34 -12.63
N ASP A 38 -15.14 14.64 -12.92
CA ASP A 38 -14.56 15.21 -14.14
C ASP A 38 -13.04 15.28 -14.09
N ASP A 39 -12.48 15.38 -12.88
CA ASP A 39 -11.04 15.47 -12.66
C ASP A 39 -10.60 14.69 -11.39
N ARG A 40 -9.29 14.51 -11.30
CA ARG A 40 -8.66 13.80 -10.18
C ARG A 40 -8.82 14.56 -8.85
N GLN A 41 -8.77 15.89 -8.87
CA GLN A 41 -8.80 16.70 -7.66
C GLN A 41 -10.16 16.57 -6.95
N SER A 42 -11.26 16.61 -7.70
CA SER A 42 -12.62 16.42 -7.16
C SER A 42 -12.83 14.99 -6.63
N PHE A 43 -12.27 13.98 -7.31
CA PHE A 43 -12.27 12.61 -6.81
C PHE A 43 -11.49 12.50 -5.49
N ASP A 44 -10.25 13.00 -5.44
CA ASP A 44 -9.38 12.91 -4.25
C ASP A 44 -9.97 13.70 -3.06
N LEU A 45 -10.61 14.84 -3.32
CA LEU A 45 -11.34 15.59 -2.29
C LEU A 45 -12.46 14.73 -1.70
N ARG A 46 -13.29 14.13 -2.56
CA ARG A 46 -14.38 13.27 -2.13
C ARG A 46 -13.88 12.02 -1.39
N LEU A 47 -12.82 11.40 -1.88
CA LEU A 47 -12.18 10.26 -1.21
C LEU A 47 -11.71 10.66 0.19
N GLY A 48 -11.06 11.81 0.34
CA GLY A 48 -10.61 12.33 1.62
C GLY A 48 -11.76 12.57 2.61
N GLU A 49 -12.88 13.15 2.14
CA GLU A 49 -14.09 13.33 2.96
C GLU A 49 -14.65 11.98 3.46
N GLU A 50 -14.67 10.97 2.60
CA GLU A 50 -15.15 9.64 2.99
C GLU A 50 -14.21 8.95 3.97
N ILE A 51 -12.89 9.09 3.79
CA ILE A 51 -11.92 8.58 4.77
C ILE A 51 -12.13 9.25 6.13
N ASP A 52 -12.31 10.56 6.17
CA ASP A 52 -12.49 11.30 7.42
C ASP A 52 -13.75 10.91 8.19
N ARG A 53 -14.80 10.49 7.51
CA ARG A 53 -16.03 10.00 8.17
C ARG A 53 -15.77 8.80 9.07
N TYR A 54 -14.80 7.96 8.69
CA TYR A 54 -14.39 6.80 9.49
C TYR A 54 -13.40 7.17 10.61
N ARG A 55 -12.79 8.37 10.59
CA ARG A 55 -11.78 8.85 11.55
C ARG A 55 -10.69 7.80 11.81
N PRO A 56 -10.03 7.26 10.79
CA PRO A 56 -9.05 6.21 10.98
C PRO A 56 -7.76 6.75 11.61
N ASP A 57 -7.13 5.94 12.45
CA ASP A 57 -5.76 6.18 12.91
C ASP A 57 -4.75 5.84 11.79
N LEU A 58 -5.08 4.86 10.96
CA LEU A 58 -4.27 4.41 9.82
C LEU A 58 -5.14 4.21 8.58
N VAL A 59 -4.69 4.72 7.45
CA VAL A 59 -5.22 4.40 6.12
C VAL A 59 -4.33 3.35 5.46
N VAL A 60 -4.94 2.29 4.94
CA VAL A 60 -4.23 1.17 4.30
C VAL A 60 -4.66 1.08 2.84
N LEU A 61 -3.73 1.35 1.91
CA LEU A 61 -3.96 1.21 0.48
C LEU A 61 -3.62 -0.21 0.03
N ALA A 62 -4.57 -0.90 -0.56
CA ALA A 62 -4.42 -2.27 -1.04
C ALA A 62 -4.99 -2.39 -2.45
N GLY A 63 -4.11 -2.52 -3.45
CA GLY A 63 -4.51 -2.55 -4.85
C GLY A 63 -5.09 -1.22 -5.35
N PHE A 64 -4.73 -0.12 -4.73
CA PHE A 64 -5.11 1.22 -5.17
C PHE A 64 -4.16 1.68 -6.27
N MET A 65 -4.68 1.78 -7.51
CA MET A 65 -3.87 2.00 -8.71
C MET A 65 -3.88 3.45 -9.21
N ARG A 66 -4.25 4.40 -8.33
CA ARG A 66 -4.28 5.83 -8.66
C ARG A 66 -3.22 6.57 -7.90
N ILE A 67 -2.73 7.65 -8.51
CA ILE A 67 -1.83 8.58 -7.82
C ILE A 67 -2.71 9.55 -7.02
N LEU A 68 -2.54 9.61 -5.72
CA LEU A 68 -3.21 10.60 -4.86
C LEU A 68 -2.64 12.00 -5.10
N ASP A 69 -3.46 13.04 -4.92
CA ASP A 69 -2.95 14.39 -4.97
C ASP A 69 -2.09 14.72 -3.71
N ALA A 70 -1.28 15.78 -3.83
CA ALA A 70 -0.37 16.14 -2.76
C ALA A 70 -1.10 16.55 -1.46
N LYS A 71 -2.32 17.10 -1.57
CA LYS A 71 -3.11 17.53 -0.40
C LYS A 71 -3.61 16.30 0.37
N LEU A 72 -4.15 15.31 -0.35
CA LEU A 72 -4.67 14.10 0.27
C LEU A 72 -3.53 13.26 0.86
N ALA A 73 -2.43 13.07 0.13
CA ALA A 73 -1.24 12.37 0.64
C ALA A 73 -0.65 13.08 1.87
N GLY A 74 -0.49 14.42 1.82
CA GLY A 74 0.02 15.20 2.93
C GLY A 74 -0.88 15.19 4.18
N ARG A 75 -2.21 15.14 4.00
CA ARG A 75 -3.17 15.05 5.10
C ARG A 75 -3.00 13.81 5.96
N TYR A 76 -2.57 12.71 5.35
CA TYR A 76 -2.36 11.43 6.01
C TYR A 76 -0.88 11.05 6.11
N TYR A 77 0.04 12.01 5.96
CA TYR A 77 1.47 11.75 6.12
C TYR A 77 1.77 11.08 7.47
N GLY A 78 2.57 10.02 7.43
CA GLY A 78 2.91 9.23 8.62
C GLY A 78 1.80 8.29 9.12
N ARG A 79 0.63 8.29 8.49
CA ARG A 79 -0.50 7.40 8.84
C ARG A 79 -1.29 6.90 7.62
N MET A 80 -0.63 6.80 6.48
CA MET A 80 -1.12 6.11 5.28
C MET A 80 -0.03 5.19 4.78
N LEU A 81 -0.33 3.89 4.70
CA LEU A 81 0.56 2.86 4.18
C LEU A 81 0.08 2.38 2.83
N ASN A 82 1.02 2.09 1.95
CA ASN A 82 0.79 1.39 0.68
C ASN A 82 1.65 0.15 0.59
N ILE A 83 1.17 -0.86 -0.14
CA ILE A 83 1.99 -1.99 -0.56
C ILE A 83 2.20 -1.90 -2.06
N HIS A 84 3.48 -1.94 -2.47
CA HIS A 84 3.89 -1.84 -3.86
C HIS A 84 4.61 -3.12 -4.27
N PRO A 85 4.24 -3.75 -5.41
CA PRO A 85 4.78 -5.06 -5.80
C PRO A 85 6.15 -4.94 -6.49
N SER A 86 7.10 -4.27 -5.84
CA SER A 86 8.52 -4.27 -6.20
C SER A 86 9.41 -3.99 -4.99
N LEU A 87 10.70 -4.18 -5.14
CA LEU A 87 11.72 -3.75 -4.17
C LEU A 87 12.07 -2.29 -4.44
N LEU A 88 11.28 -1.36 -3.90
CA LEU A 88 11.55 0.07 -4.05
C LEU A 88 12.97 0.43 -3.57
N PRO A 89 13.67 1.35 -4.25
CA PRO A 89 13.20 2.27 -5.29
C PRO A 89 13.11 1.67 -6.70
N ASP A 90 13.38 0.38 -6.89
CA ASP A 90 13.29 -0.25 -8.20
C ASP A 90 11.84 -0.43 -8.65
N TYR A 91 11.60 -0.23 -9.94
CA TYR A 91 10.30 -0.46 -10.60
C TYR A 91 9.11 0.26 -9.95
N PRO A 92 9.17 1.60 -9.72
CA PRO A 92 7.98 2.34 -9.27
C PRO A 92 6.89 2.32 -10.36
N GLY A 93 5.62 2.50 -9.97
CA GLY A 93 4.47 2.53 -10.88
C GLY A 93 4.02 1.14 -11.34
N LEU A 94 3.50 1.05 -12.55
CA LEU A 94 2.80 -0.14 -13.05
C LEU A 94 3.73 -1.18 -13.70
N ASN A 95 3.18 -2.40 -13.92
CA ASN A 95 3.81 -3.52 -14.66
C ASN A 95 5.18 -3.96 -14.08
N THR A 96 5.31 -3.93 -12.77
CA THR A 96 6.57 -4.19 -12.05
C THR A 96 7.17 -5.56 -12.38
N HIS A 97 6.36 -6.62 -12.36
CA HIS A 97 6.79 -7.99 -12.65
C HIS A 97 7.32 -8.15 -14.07
N THR A 98 6.60 -7.60 -15.07
CA THR A 98 7.04 -7.60 -16.47
C THR A 98 8.36 -6.86 -16.64
N ARG A 99 8.49 -5.69 -15.98
CA ARG A 99 9.70 -4.87 -16.03
C ARG A 99 10.88 -5.56 -15.34
N ALA A 100 10.67 -6.23 -14.22
CA ALA A 100 11.70 -6.97 -13.52
C ALA A 100 12.25 -8.14 -14.37
N ILE A 101 11.35 -8.92 -14.99
CA ILE A 101 11.74 -10.02 -15.89
C ILE A 101 12.49 -9.48 -17.11
N ALA A 102 11.97 -8.44 -17.77
CA ALA A 102 12.62 -7.83 -18.93
C ALA A 102 13.99 -7.20 -18.60
N GLY A 103 14.14 -6.69 -17.37
CA GLY A 103 15.39 -6.14 -16.85
C GLY A 103 16.38 -7.20 -16.34
N LEU A 104 16.07 -8.50 -16.49
CA LEU A 104 16.90 -9.61 -16.01
C LEU A 104 17.24 -9.50 -14.52
N ALA A 105 16.32 -8.97 -13.72
CA ALA A 105 16.48 -8.92 -12.27
C ALA A 105 16.67 -10.33 -11.70
N THR A 106 17.58 -10.48 -10.76
CA THR A 106 17.77 -11.75 -10.03
C THR A 106 16.83 -11.89 -8.84
N GLU A 107 16.39 -10.75 -8.30
CA GLU A 107 15.44 -10.65 -7.19
C GLU A 107 14.32 -9.66 -7.52
N HIS A 108 13.19 -9.88 -6.93
CA HIS A 108 12.02 -9.00 -6.97
C HIS A 108 11.28 -9.09 -5.63
N GLY A 109 10.13 -8.44 -5.48
CA GLY A 109 9.40 -8.56 -4.22
C GLY A 109 8.31 -7.53 -4.05
N ALA A 110 8.05 -7.17 -2.79
CA ALA A 110 7.12 -6.13 -2.43
C ALA A 110 7.70 -5.22 -1.36
N SER A 111 7.25 -3.97 -1.34
CA SER A 111 7.60 -2.95 -0.35
C SER A 111 6.35 -2.39 0.30
N VAL A 112 6.34 -2.33 1.62
CA VAL A 112 5.39 -1.51 2.36
C VAL A 112 6.07 -0.20 2.69
N HIS A 113 5.43 0.91 2.34
CA HIS A 113 5.96 2.25 2.56
C HIS A 113 4.87 3.21 3.03
N PHE A 114 5.27 4.29 3.69
CA PHE A 114 4.38 5.41 3.92
C PHE A 114 4.12 6.16 2.62
N VAL A 115 2.90 6.64 2.45
CA VAL A 115 2.51 7.39 1.24
C VAL A 115 2.96 8.84 1.38
N THR A 116 3.58 9.34 0.32
CA THR A 116 3.97 10.75 0.13
C THR A 116 3.34 11.29 -1.16
N PRO A 117 3.42 12.61 -1.41
CA PRO A 117 2.96 13.17 -2.69
C PRO A 117 3.66 12.61 -3.92
N GLU A 118 4.90 12.15 -3.77
CA GLU A 118 5.68 11.54 -4.84
C GLU A 118 5.33 10.06 -4.97
N LEU A 119 5.17 9.61 -6.22
CA LEU A 119 4.76 8.24 -6.52
C LEU A 119 5.79 7.23 -6.00
N ASP A 120 5.34 6.33 -5.14
CA ASP A 120 6.11 5.20 -4.58
C ASP A 120 7.47 5.60 -3.96
N ALA A 121 7.63 6.87 -3.56
CA ALA A 121 8.89 7.43 -3.06
C ALA A 121 8.93 7.61 -1.54
N GLY A 122 7.85 7.26 -0.84
CA GLY A 122 7.79 7.45 0.61
C GLY A 122 8.66 6.48 1.41
N PRO A 123 8.90 6.78 2.70
CA PRO A 123 9.78 5.99 3.56
C PRO A 123 9.34 4.53 3.66
N ILE A 124 10.26 3.60 3.41
CA ILE A 124 10.00 2.16 3.39
C ILE A 124 9.95 1.62 4.82
N VAL A 125 8.92 0.82 5.11
CA VAL A 125 8.71 0.17 6.41
C VAL A 125 9.30 -1.24 6.43
N ILE A 126 9.05 -2.03 5.40
CA ILE A 126 9.50 -3.42 5.29
C ILE A 126 9.46 -3.87 3.83
N GLN A 127 10.38 -4.73 3.45
CA GLN A 127 10.39 -5.39 2.14
C GLN A 127 10.33 -6.91 2.29
N GLY A 128 9.67 -7.56 1.33
CA GLY A 128 9.71 -9.01 1.15
C GLY A 128 10.36 -9.34 -0.19
N ARG A 129 11.34 -10.24 -0.19
CA ARG A 129 12.15 -10.59 -1.36
C ARG A 129 11.81 -11.98 -1.87
N VAL A 130 11.82 -12.13 -3.18
CA VAL A 130 11.65 -13.40 -3.88
C VAL A 130 12.68 -13.50 -5.01
N PRO A 131 13.19 -14.70 -5.32
CA PRO A 131 14.03 -14.88 -6.49
C PRO A 131 13.20 -14.74 -7.78
N VAL A 132 13.81 -14.18 -8.82
CA VAL A 132 13.29 -14.24 -10.20
C VAL A 132 13.93 -15.45 -10.89
N LEU A 133 13.09 -16.37 -11.34
CA LEU A 133 13.55 -17.61 -11.97
C LEU A 133 13.61 -17.47 -13.50
N PRO A 134 14.53 -18.14 -14.18
CA PRO A 134 14.64 -18.06 -15.65
C PRO A 134 13.37 -18.44 -16.40
N SER A 135 12.49 -19.25 -15.79
CA SER A 135 11.21 -19.70 -16.35
C SER A 135 10.02 -18.86 -15.93
N ASP A 136 10.23 -17.76 -15.19
CA ASP A 136 9.11 -16.96 -14.70
C ASP A 136 8.36 -16.28 -15.84
N THR A 137 7.04 -16.29 -15.70
CA THR A 137 6.12 -15.35 -16.36
C THR A 137 5.74 -14.24 -15.37
N PRO A 138 5.21 -13.10 -15.84
CA PRO A 138 4.70 -12.07 -14.93
C PRO A 138 3.71 -12.62 -13.91
N GLU A 139 2.88 -13.57 -14.29
CA GLU A 139 1.87 -14.19 -13.43
C GLU A 139 2.49 -15.10 -12.36
N SER A 140 3.48 -15.93 -12.71
CA SER A 140 4.17 -16.80 -11.74
C SER A 140 4.96 -15.99 -10.72
N LEU A 141 5.65 -14.94 -11.18
CA LEU A 141 6.37 -14.01 -10.32
C LEU A 141 5.39 -13.26 -9.40
N ALA A 142 4.28 -12.75 -9.95
CA ALA A 142 3.24 -12.08 -9.16
C ALA A 142 2.68 -12.98 -8.05
N GLN A 143 2.39 -14.25 -8.33
CA GLN A 143 1.92 -15.20 -7.32
C GLN A 143 2.91 -15.36 -6.17
N ARG A 144 4.21 -15.39 -6.46
CA ARG A 144 5.26 -15.51 -5.45
C ARG A 144 5.39 -14.22 -4.63
N VAL A 145 5.31 -13.06 -5.29
CA VAL A 145 5.32 -11.75 -4.62
C VAL A 145 4.09 -11.59 -3.70
N HIS A 146 2.90 -12.03 -4.12
CA HIS A 146 1.69 -11.97 -3.29
C HIS A 146 1.85 -12.74 -1.97
N GLN A 147 2.62 -13.84 -1.92
CA GLN A 147 2.86 -14.55 -0.65
C GLN A 147 3.65 -13.67 0.34
N GLU A 148 4.63 -12.92 -0.18
CA GLU A 148 5.36 -11.95 0.63
C GLU A 148 4.47 -10.78 1.05
N GLU A 149 3.62 -10.26 0.16
CA GLU A 149 2.67 -9.19 0.52
C GLU A 149 1.77 -9.61 1.70
N TYR A 150 1.26 -10.84 1.69
CA TYR A 150 0.44 -11.38 2.78
C TYR A 150 1.20 -11.52 4.09
N ARG A 151 2.52 -11.61 4.07
CA ARG A 151 3.39 -11.67 5.24
C ARG A 151 3.77 -10.28 5.75
N ILE A 152 4.25 -9.41 4.87
CA ILE A 152 4.84 -8.13 5.27
C ILE A 152 3.78 -7.05 5.57
N TYR A 153 2.66 -7.02 4.84
CA TYR A 153 1.69 -5.95 5.05
C TYR A 153 0.99 -6.04 6.42
N PRO A 154 0.48 -7.20 6.86
CA PRO A 154 -0.02 -7.32 8.23
C PRO A 154 1.03 -7.06 9.30
N THR A 155 2.31 -7.35 9.01
CA THR A 155 3.42 -7.05 9.92
C THR A 155 3.61 -5.55 10.11
N ALA A 156 3.65 -4.78 9.02
CA ALA A 156 3.74 -3.32 9.06
C ALA A 156 2.55 -2.69 9.80
N ILE A 157 1.32 -3.14 9.50
CA ILE A 157 0.11 -2.69 10.18
C ILE A 157 0.17 -2.99 11.69
N ASN A 158 0.68 -4.17 12.07
CA ASN A 158 0.84 -4.52 13.48
C ASN A 158 1.87 -3.64 14.19
N TRP A 159 3.00 -3.32 13.55
CA TRP A 159 3.98 -2.40 14.12
C TRP A 159 3.38 -1.01 14.31
N PHE A 160 2.66 -0.50 13.31
CA PHE A 160 1.96 0.79 13.42
C PHE A 160 0.93 0.79 14.57
N ALA A 161 0.06 -0.21 14.61
CA ALA A 161 -1.01 -0.32 15.62
C ALA A 161 -0.47 -0.45 17.06
N ARG A 162 0.79 -0.87 17.22
CA ARG A 162 1.49 -0.92 18.52
C ARG A 162 2.30 0.33 18.83
N GLY A 163 2.26 1.36 17.99
CA GLY A 163 3.03 2.59 18.17
C GLY A 163 4.54 2.39 18.04
N ARG A 164 4.98 1.34 17.32
CA ARG A 164 6.40 1.00 17.18
C ARG A 164 7.09 1.73 16.02
N LEU A 165 6.32 2.31 15.09
CA LEU A 165 6.85 3.02 13.94
C LEU A 165 6.88 4.52 14.21
N SER A 166 7.98 5.18 13.85
CA SER A 166 8.09 6.62 13.74
C SER A 166 8.84 7.00 12.45
N ILE A 167 8.71 8.24 12.01
CA ILE A 167 9.42 8.77 10.84
C ILE A 167 10.30 9.92 11.32
N GLU A 168 11.59 9.85 11.05
CA GLU A 168 12.56 10.90 11.31
C GLU A 168 13.45 11.11 10.08
N ALA A 169 13.56 12.34 9.61
CA ALA A 169 14.36 12.71 8.44
C ALA A 169 14.15 11.77 7.23
N ASP A 170 12.87 11.52 6.89
CA ASP A 170 12.43 10.60 5.81
C ASP A 170 12.87 9.13 5.95
N ARG A 171 13.20 8.72 7.17
CA ARG A 171 13.51 7.30 7.50
C ARG A 171 12.49 6.76 8.48
N VAL A 172 12.14 5.51 8.30
CA VAL A 172 11.30 4.80 9.26
C VAL A 172 12.17 4.23 10.38
N LEU A 173 11.74 4.45 11.60
CA LEU A 173 12.31 3.81 12.79
C LEU A 173 11.32 2.79 13.33
N LEU A 174 11.84 1.64 13.74
CA LEU A 174 11.13 0.62 14.50
C LEU A 174 11.70 0.60 15.93
N ASP A 175 10.87 0.90 16.92
CA ASP A 175 11.28 1.02 18.32
C ASP A 175 12.43 2.03 18.53
N GLY A 176 12.44 3.12 17.77
CA GLY A 176 13.48 4.16 17.83
C GLY A 176 14.78 3.83 17.08
N HIS A 177 14.85 2.69 16.39
CA HIS A 177 16.02 2.28 15.59
C HIS A 177 15.71 2.30 14.09
N PRO A 178 16.62 2.79 13.23
CA PRO A 178 16.44 2.72 11.78
C PRO A 178 16.18 1.29 11.31
N ILE A 179 15.19 1.09 10.46
CA ILE A 179 14.93 -0.21 9.85
C ILE A 179 15.97 -0.44 8.76
N ASP A 180 16.69 -1.56 8.84
CA ASP A 180 17.47 -2.05 7.71
C ASP A 180 16.53 -2.76 6.73
N VAL A 181 16.16 -2.05 5.66
CA VAL A 181 15.26 -2.57 4.61
C VAL A 181 15.99 -3.53 3.66
N CYS A 182 17.31 -3.67 3.78
CA CYS A 182 18.14 -4.52 2.94
C CYS A 182 18.40 -5.91 3.55
N ALA A 183 17.75 -6.24 4.68
CA ALA A 183 17.96 -7.51 5.38
C ALA A 183 17.04 -8.63 4.87
#